data_c2fb535fdaf6e12554a41a909cbb1d54
#
_entry.id   c2fb535fdaf6e12554a41a909cbb1d54
#
_cell.length_a   1.000
_cell.length_b   1.000
_cell.length_c   1.000
_cell.angle_alpha   90.00
_cell.angle_beta   90.00
_cell.angle_gamma   90.00
#
_symmetry.space_group_name_H-M   'P 1'
#
loop_
_entity.id
_entity.type
_entity.pdbx_description
1 polymer ?
#
loop_
_entity_poly.entity_id
_entity_poly.type
_entity_poly.pdbx_seq_one_letter_code
_entity_poly.pdbx_strand_id
1 'polypeptide(L)'
;VSYRSKVKARVKEGNISLSYANETDLKNNLLPQVAGLLKTAEAAGFPIPESMKDFSIPPLDEGTFSAELPLPDNWNVGVTFKPTNRWILSGEVQFVGWGAYKNLAINFAPSSLSKYDMVARKEYKNSRIYRVGAQFAATNRLDVRLGAYFDESPVKDDYLNPETPSMNKFGNTTG
;
A
#
# COMPACT_ATOMS: atom_id res chain seq x y z
N VAL A 1 -3.33 -6.28 28.63
CA VAL A 1 -2.64 -6.90 27.51
C VAL A 1 -3.66 -7.35 26.49
N SER A 2 -3.42 -7.09 25.19
CA SER A 2 -4.24 -7.61 24.10
C SER A 2 -3.36 -8.16 22.98
N TYR A 3 -3.89 -9.13 22.24
CA TYR A 3 -3.24 -9.74 21.09
C TYR A 3 -4.23 -9.92 19.96
N ARG A 4 -3.79 -9.60 18.75
CA ARG A 4 -4.47 -9.90 17.48
C ARG A 4 -3.52 -10.69 16.59
N SER A 5 -3.96 -11.88 16.15
CA SER A 5 -3.17 -12.74 15.27
C SER A 5 -3.02 -12.15 13.86
N LYS A 6 -2.04 -12.66 13.13
CA LYS A 6 -1.92 -12.44 11.68
C LYS A 6 -3.17 -12.91 10.96
N VAL A 7 -3.58 -12.13 9.96
CA VAL A 7 -4.68 -12.49 9.06
C VAL A 7 -4.18 -12.29 7.62
N LYS A 8 -4.54 -13.23 6.74
CA LYS A 8 -4.31 -13.09 5.30
C LYS A 8 -5.61 -12.71 4.63
N ALA A 9 -5.73 -11.47 4.22
CA ALA A 9 -6.82 -11.05 3.35
C ALA A 9 -6.51 -11.51 1.92
N ARG A 10 -7.43 -12.27 1.32
CA ARG A 10 -7.27 -12.83 -0.03
C ARG A 10 -8.43 -12.40 -0.90
N VAL A 11 -8.10 -11.81 -2.03
CA VAL A 11 -9.01 -11.68 -3.16
C VAL A 11 -8.65 -12.79 -4.14
N LYS A 12 -9.58 -13.70 -4.42
CA LYS A 12 -9.35 -14.84 -5.32
C LYS A 12 -9.76 -14.53 -6.76
N GLU A 13 -10.88 -13.81 -6.91
CA GLU A 13 -11.52 -13.51 -8.19
C GLU A 13 -12.11 -12.11 -8.14
N GLY A 14 -11.22 -11.09 -8.10
CA GLY A 14 -11.65 -9.71 -8.28
C GLY A 14 -11.86 -9.45 -9.77
N ASN A 15 -13.00 -8.87 -10.16
CA ASN A 15 -13.23 -8.52 -11.56
C ASN A 15 -12.41 -7.32 -11.95
N ILE A 16 -11.84 -7.34 -13.16
CA ILE A 16 -11.13 -6.21 -13.76
C ILE A 16 -11.78 -5.92 -15.12
N SER A 17 -12.07 -4.65 -15.33
CA SER A 17 -12.47 -4.11 -16.62
C SER A 17 -11.47 -3.06 -17.03
N LEU A 18 -10.88 -3.23 -18.18
CA LEU A 18 -9.93 -2.28 -18.76
C LEU A 18 -10.64 -1.51 -19.88
N SER A 19 -10.41 -0.20 -19.95
CA SER A 19 -10.92 0.62 -21.05
C SER A 19 -9.85 1.59 -21.52
N TYR A 20 -9.73 1.80 -22.82
CA TYR A 20 -8.92 2.89 -23.35
C TYR A 20 -9.69 4.21 -23.22
N ALA A 21 -9.00 5.27 -22.82
CA ALA A 21 -9.62 6.58 -22.65
C ALA A 21 -10.21 7.14 -23.94
N ASN A 22 -9.69 6.73 -25.09
CA ASN A 22 -10.17 7.15 -26.40
C ASN A 22 -9.92 6.06 -27.47
N GLU A 23 -10.64 4.95 -27.36
CA GLU A 23 -10.46 3.79 -28.23
C GLU A 23 -10.72 4.10 -29.71
N THR A 24 -11.72 4.92 -29.97
CA THR A 24 -12.08 5.32 -31.34
C THR A 24 -10.97 6.11 -32.02
N ASP A 25 -10.34 7.02 -31.30
CA ASP A 25 -9.25 7.84 -31.79
C ASP A 25 -7.96 7.04 -32.00
N LEU A 26 -7.68 6.13 -31.10
CA LEU A 26 -6.60 5.15 -31.22
C LEU A 26 -6.73 4.31 -32.49
N LYS A 27 -7.90 3.72 -32.73
CA LYS A 27 -8.17 2.85 -33.89
C LYS A 27 -8.19 3.62 -35.22
N ASN A 28 -8.82 4.78 -35.23
CA ASN A 28 -9.10 5.50 -36.49
C ASN A 28 -7.98 6.46 -36.90
N ASN A 29 -7.24 7.01 -35.92
CA ASN A 29 -6.22 8.02 -36.20
C ASN A 29 -4.80 7.55 -35.90
N LEU A 30 -4.53 7.00 -34.72
CA LEU A 30 -3.17 6.70 -34.31
C LEU A 30 -2.60 5.45 -35.01
N LEU A 31 -3.36 4.36 -35.04
CA LEU A 31 -2.90 3.10 -35.65
C LEU A 31 -2.59 3.21 -37.15
N PRO A 32 -3.46 3.85 -37.98
CA PRO A 32 -3.16 4.04 -39.39
C PRO A 32 -1.92 4.92 -39.63
N GLN A 33 -1.73 5.96 -38.80
CA GLN A 33 -0.53 6.80 -38.90
C GLN A 33 0.75 6.05 -38.55
N VAL A 34 0.75 5.29 -37.45
CA VAL A 34 1.92 4.47 -37.07
C VAL A 34 2.23 3.42 -38.14
N ALA A 35 1.22 2.72 -38.65
CA ALA A 35 1.39 1.75 -39.71
C ALA A 35 1.92 2.39 -41.01
N GLY A 36 1.48 3.59 -41.33
CA GLY A 36 1.99 4.37 -42.46
C GLY A 36 3.47 4.76 -42.30
N LEU A 37 3.84 5.22 -41.10
CA LEU A 37 5.23 5.57 -40.78
C LEU A 37 6.16 4.35 -40.85
N LEU A 38 5.72 3.20 -40.32
CA LEU A 38 6.50 1.96 -40.37
C LEU A 38 6.74 1.49 -41.82
N LYS A 39 5.71 1.51 -42.66
CA LYS A 39 5.87 1.18 -44.10
C LYS A 39 6.81 2.14 -44.81
N THR A 40 6.76 3.42 -44.50
CA THR A 40 7.65 4.42 -45.11
C THR A 40 9.09 4.21 -44.65
N ALA A 41 9.30 3.92 -43.37
CA ALA A 41 10.63 3.62 -42.83
C ALA A 41 11.23 2.33 -43.44
N GLU A 42 10.42 1.29 -43.61
CA GLU A 42 10.83 0.04 -44.24
C GLU A 42 11.21 0.26 -45.72
N ALA A 43 10.40 1.04 -46.45
CA ALA A 43 10.71 1.41 -47.85
C ALA A 43 11.99 2.26 -47.97
N ALA A 44 12.32 3.03 -46.92
CA ALA A 44 13.56 3.81 -46.85
C ALA A 44 14.78 2.98 -46.41
N GLY A 45 14.63 1.67 -46.18
CA GLY A 45 15.71 0.77 -45.80
C GLY A 45 16.10 0.80 -44.31
N PHE A 46 15.30 1.38 -43.45
CA PHE A 46 15.54 1.32 -42.01
C PHE A 46 15.13 -0.04 -41.46
N PRO A 47 15.99 -0.72 -40.67
CA PRO A 47 15.63 -1.98 -40.05
C PRO A 47 14.55 -1.76 -38.97
N ILE A 48 13.35 -2.30 -39.20
CA ILE A 48 12.27 -2.24 -38.23
C ILE A 48 12.33 -3.52 -37.37
N PRO A 49 12.43 -3.38 -36.02
CA PRO A 49 12.36 -4.54 -35.14
C PRO A 49 11.06 -5.32 -35.33
N GLU A 50 11.13 -6.65 -35.29
CA GLU A 50 9.94 -7.52 -35.41
C GLU A 50 8.83 -7.17 -34.42
N SER A 51 9.20 -6.72 -33.20
CA SER A 51 8.26 -6.27 -32.17
C SER A 51 7.45 -5.03 -32.56
N MET A 52 7.88 -4.27 -33.58
CA MET A 52 7.18 -3.08 -34.07
C MET A 52 6.36 -3.35 -35.34
N LYS A 53 6.57 -4.49 -36.02
CA LYS A 53 5.85 -4.83 -37.26
C LYS A 53 4.39 -5.19 -36.99
N ASP A 54 4.12 -5.75 -35.82
CA ASP A 54 2.79 -6.16 -35.36
C ASP A 54 2.23 -5.19 -34.32
N PHE A 55 2.24 -3.89 -34.66
CA PHE A 55 1.68 -2.89 -33.76
C PHE A 55 0.15 -2.98 -33.78
N SER A 56 -0.39 -3.75 -32.84
CA SER A 56 -1.81 -3.85 -32.59
C SER A 56 -2.14 -3.27 -31.22
N ILE A 57 -3.34 -2.70 -31.06
CA ILE A 57 -3.85 -2.40 -29.73
C ILE A 57 -4.06 -3.76 -29.06
N PRO A 58 -3.41 -4.03 -27.91
CA PRO A 58 -3.67 -5.25 -27.18
C PRO A 58 -5.17 -5.36 -26.89
N PRO A 59 -5.83 -6.49 -27.15
CA PRO A 59 -7.22 -6.63 -26.76
C PRO A 59 -7.33 -6.35 -25.26
N LEU A 60 -8.29 -5.49 -24.89
CA LEU A 60 -8.65 -5.26 -23.51
C LEU A 60 -9.62 -6.34 -23.11
N ASP A 61 -9.09 -7.47 -22.69
CA ASP A 61 -9.89 -8.58 -22.21
C ASP A 61 -10.44 -8.23 -20.81
N GLU A 62 -11.69 -8.53 -20.60
CA GLU A 62 -12.21 -8.64 -19.24
C GLU A 62 -11.50 -9.79 -18.55
N GLY A 63 -11.17 -9.60 -17.30
CA GLY A 63 -10.43 -10.60 -16.56
C GLY A 63 -10.72 -10.56 -15.08
N THR A 64 -10.01 -11.42 -14.38
CA THR A 64 -10.00 -11.44 -12.92
C THR A 64 -8.61 -11.21 -12.41
N PHE A 65 -8.51 -10.78 -11.16
CA PHE A 65 -7.23 -10.67 -10.46
C PHE A 65 -7.30 -11.39 -9.12
N SER A 66 -6.15 -11.87 -8.68
CA SER A 66 -5.96 -12.39 -7.34
C SER A 66 -4.88 -11.60 -6.62
N ALA A 67 -5.10 -11.36 -5.34
CA ALA A 67 -4.13 -10.67 -4.49
C ALA A 67 -4.18 -11.22 -3.07
N GLU A 68 -3.03 -11.26 -2.41
CA GLU A 68 -2.92 -11.65 -1.00
C GLU A 68 -2.26 -10.51 -0.22
N LEU A 69 -2.97 -10.00 0.79
CA LEU A 69 -2.48 -8.97 1.71
C LEU A 69 -2.32 -9.58 3.10
N PRO A 70 -1.09 -9.83 3.56
CA PRO A 70 -0.85 -10.26 4.93
C PRO A 70 -1.01 -9.09 5.90
N LEU A 71 -2.02 -9.15 6.76
CA LEU A 71 -2.21 -8.20 7.87
C LEU A 71 -1.36 -8.66 9.06
N PRO A 72 -0.60 -7.75 9.68
CA PRO A 72 0.31 -8.09 10.76
C PRO A 72 -0.40 -8.51 12.03
N ASP A 73 0.26 -9.32 12.82
CA ASP A 73 -0.08 -9.52 14.23
C ASP A 73 0.20 -8.24 15.03
N ASN A 74 -0.48 -8.16 16.17
CA ASN A 74 -0.41 -6.97 17.01
C ASN A 74 -0.48 -7.37 18.49
N TRP A 75 0.48 -6.88 19.27
CA TRP A 75 0.55 -7.05 20.70
C TRP A 75 0.51 -5.68 21.37
N ASN A 76 -0.40 -5.50 22.30
CA ASN A 76 -0.48 -4.30 23.12
C ASN A 76 -0.24 -4.68 24.58
N VAL A 77 0.67 -3.98 25.21
CA VAL A 77 0.94 -4.09 26.62
C VAL A 77 0.85 -2.69 27.21
N GLY A 78 -0.06 -2.50 28.16
CA GLY A 78 -0.27 -1.21 28.79
C GLY A 78 -0.43 -1.34 30.30
N VAL A 79 -0.10 -0.28 30.99
CA VAL A 79 -0.24 -0.12 32.43
C VAL A 79 -0.88 1.22 32.74
N THR A 80 -1.76 1.21 33.73
CA THR A 80 -2.33 2.43 34.29
C THR A 80 -2.03 2.46 35.78
N PHE A 81 -1.53 3.58 36.25
CA PHE A 81 -1.16 3.83 37.64
C PHE A 81 -1.89 5.06 38.16
N LYS A 82 -2.45 4.94 39.37
CA LYS A 82 -3.17 6.01 40.07
C LYS A 82 -2.41 6.36 41.35
N PRO A 83 -1.43 7.27 41.30
CA PRO A 83 -0.65 7.64 42.49
C PRO A 83 -1.46 8.36 43.53
N THR A 84 -2.53 9.04 43.12
CA THR A 84 -3.48 9.72 43.99
C THR A 84 -4.90 9.64 43.42
N ASN A 85 -5.90 10.10 44.15
CA ASN A 85 -7.29 10.18 43.63
C ASN A 85 -7.46 11.22 42.51
N ARG A 86 -6.45 12.08 42.29
CA ARG A 86 -6.48 13.13 41.27
C ARG A 86 -5.69 12.81 40.02
N TRP A 87 -4.74 11.87 40.09
CA TRP A 87 -3.85 11.55 38.99
C TRP A 87 -4.10 10.15 38.44
N ILE A 88 -4.17 10.06 37.12
CA ILE A 88 -4.12 8.81 36.40
C ILE A 88 -2.98 8.92 35.37
N LEU A 89 -2.02 8.03 35.47
CA LEU A 89 -0.92 7.91 34.53
C LEU A 89 -1.05 6.61 33.74
N SER A 90 -0.81 6.65 32.45
CA SER A 90 -0.88 5.47 31.58
C SER A 90 0.33 5.39 30.65
N GLY A 91 0.75 4.18 30.39
CA GLY A 91 1.77 3.87 29.40
C GLY A 91 1.38 2.62 28.62
N GLU A 92 1.63 2.63 27.32
CA GLU A 92 1.35 1.50 26.42
C GLU A 92 2.48 1.34 25.43
N VAL A 93 2.83 0.09 25.16
CA VAL A 93 3.68 -0.28 24.03
C VAL A 93 2.89 -1.25 23.14
N GLN A 94 2.82 -0.92 21.88
CA GLN A 94 2.22 -1.75 20.84
C GLN A 94 3.31 -2.27 19.92
N PHE A 95 3.38 -3.60 19.74
CA PHE A 95 4.25 -4.26 18.80
C PHE A 95 3.45 -4.67 17.58
N VAL A 96 3.91 -4.30 16.38
CA VAL A 96 3.23 -4.60 15.12
C VAL A 96 4.14 -5.42 14.24
N GLY A 97 3.72 -6.62 13.88
CA GLY A 97 4.47 -7.61 13.12
C GLY A 97 4.50 -7.35 11.61
N TRP A 98 4.79 -6.11 11.19
CA TRP A 98 4.87 -5.72 9.77
C TRP A 98 5.89 -6.52 8.96
N GLY A 99 6.86 -7.16 9.60
CA GLY A 99 7.81 -8.05 8.94
C GLY A 99 7.17 -9.22 8.18
N ALA A 100 5.88 -9.49 8.40
CA ALA A 100 5.10 -10.43 7.60
C ALA A 100 4.79 -9.88 6.19
N TYR A 101 4.83 -8.56 5.98
CA TYR A 101 4.52 -7.92 4.71
C TYR A 101 5.78 -7.73 3.86
N LYS A 102 6.16 -8.81 3.17
CA LYS A 102 7.35 -8.84 2.30
C LYS A 102 7.05 -8.36 0.89
N ASN A 103 5.96 -8.85 0.30
CA ASN A 103 5.57 -8.58 -1.06
C ASN A 103 4.06 -8.37 -1.14
N LEU A 104 3.65 -7.52 -2.06
CA LEU A 104 2.29 -7.47 -2.58
C LEU A 104 2.33 -8.03 -3.99
N ALA A 105 1.79 -9.24 -4.19
CA ALA A 105 1.65 -9.83 -5.49
C ALA A 105 0.21 -9.68 -5.97
N ILE A 106 0.04 -9.21 -7.20
CA ILE A 106 -1.23 -9.13 -7.91
C ILE A 106 -1.05 -9.94 -9.20
N ASN A 107 -1.84 -10.98 -9.37
CA ASN A 107 -1.81 -11.84 -10.54
C ASN A 107 -3.11 -11.69 -11.30
N PHE A 108 -3.02 -11.58 -12.62
CA PHE A 108 -4.16 -11.40 -13.50
C PHE A 108 -4.48 -12.68 -14.29
N ALA A 109 -5.73 -12.88 -14.60
CA ALA A 109 -6.21 -13.98 -15.43
C ALA A 109 -7.29 -13.45 -16.41
N PRO A 110 -7.34 -13.98 -17.64
CA PRO A 110 -6.59 -15.11 -18.18
C PRO A 110 -5.12 -14.80 -18.46
N SER A 111 -4.37 -15.77 -18.96
CA SER A 111 -2.93 -15.65 -19.22
C SER A 111 -2.55 -14.52 -20.20
N SER A 112 -3.48 -14.07 -21.04
CA SER A 112 -3.31 -12.88 -21.89
C SER A 112 -3.04 -11.60 -21.10
N LEU A 113 -3.51 -11.54 -19.85
CA LEU A 113 -3.31 -10.43 -18.93
C LEU A 113 -2.09 -10.60 -18.00
N SER A 114 -1.42 -11.75 -18.01
CA SER A 114 -0.28 -12.03 -17.12
C SER A 114 0.89 -11.06 -17.30
N LYS A 115 0.99 -10.39 -18.46
CA LYS A 115 1.98 -9.31 -18.68
C LYS A 115 1.79 -8.11 -17.74
N TYR A 116 0.65 -8.00 -17.09
CA TYR A 116 0.35 -6.97 -16.10
C TYR A 116 0.56 -7.45 -14.66
N ASP A 117 0.96 -8.71 -14.46
CA ASP A 117 1.28 -9.23 -13.13
C ASP A 117 2.30 -8.34 -12.47
N MET A 118 2.04 -8.03 -11.21
CA MET A 118 2.85 -7.10 -10.45
C MET A 118 3.25 -7.69 -9.11
N VAL A 119 4.54 -7.60 -8.79
CA VAL A 119 5.08 -7.93 -7.47
C VAL A 119 5.78 -6.71 -6.90
N ALA A 120 5.12 -6.03 -5.98
CA ALA A 120 5.72 -4.91 -5.26
C ALA A 120 6.43 -5.44 -4.01
N ARG A 121 7.77 -5.36 -3.99
CA ARG A 121 8.56 -5.70 -2.81
C ARG A 121 8.41 -4.59 -1.78
N LYS A 122 8.03 -4.95 -0.56
CA LYS A 122 7.82 -4.03 0.57
C LYS A 122 8.87 -4.22 1.66
N GLU A 123 9.24 -5.47 1.96
CA GLU A 123 10.29 -5.84 2.93
C GLU A 123 10.17 -5.08 4.26
N TYR A 124 8.96 -4.87 4.75
CA TYR A 124 8.74 -4.11 5.97
C TYR A 124 9.39 -4.78 7.18
N LYS A 125 9.84 -3.96 8.13
CA LYS A 125 10.33 -4.39 9.45
C LYS A 125 9.21 -4.32 10.48
N ASN A 126 9.33 -5.10 11.54
CA ASN A 126 8.46 -4.95 12.71
C ASN A 126 8.64 -3.55 13.30
N SER A 127 7.57 -2.96 13.75
CA SER A 127 7.56 -1.62 14.34
C SER A 127 6.93 -1.61 15.73
N ARG A 128 7.16 -0.52 16.46
CA ARG A 128 6.62 -0.29 17.79
C ARG A 128 5.95 1.06 17.84
N ILE A 129 4.91 1.13 18.66
CA ILE A 129 4.25 2.38 18.97
C ILE A 129 4.27 2.54 20.48
N TYR A 130 4.81 3.64 20.95
CA TYR A 130 4.88 3.98 22.37
C TYR A 130 3.86 5.07 22.64
N ARG A 131 3.05 4.89 23.69
CA ARG A 131 2.05 5.88 24.09
C ARG A 131 2.17 6.12 25.58
N VAL A 132 2.07 7.38 25.96
CA VAL A 132 2.00 7.81 27.37
C VAL A 132 0.88 8.81 27.54
N GLY A 133 0.23 8.78 28.69
CA GLY A 133 -0.88 9.68 28.99
C GLY A 133 -0.95 10.00 30.48
N ALA A 134 -1.43 11.20 30.77
CA ALA A 134 -1.70 11.67 32.10
C ALA A 134 -3.07 12.36 32.16
N GLN A 135 -3.83 12.09 33.21
CA GLN A 135 -5.04 12.80 33.55
C GLN A 135 -4.92 13.36 34.94
N PHE A 136 -5.31 14.62 35.11
CA PHE A 136 -5.36 15.30 36.39
C PHE A 136 -6.75 15.88 36.63
N ALA A 137 -7.40 15.44 37.70
CA ALA A 137 -8.65 16.00 38.17
C ALA A 137 -8.38 17.35 38.89
N ALA A 138 -8.46 18.45 38.13
CA ALA A 138 -8.18 19.80 38.62
C ALA A 138 -9.23 20.24 39.60
N THR A 139 -10.52 19.91 39.35
CA THR A 139 -11.65 20.14 40.22
C THR A 139 -12.63 18.95 40.12
N ASN A 140 -13.72 18.98 40.90
CA ASN A 140 -14.78 17.96 40.80
C ASN A 140 -15.55 18.00 39.45
N ARG A 141 -15.30 18.99 38.60
CA ARG A 141 -15.99 19.19 37.32
C ARG A 141 -15.02 19.35 36.13
N LEU A 142 -13.71 19.38 36.40
CA LEU A 142 -12.71 19.63 35.38
C LEU A 142 -11.58 18.61 35.49
N ASP A 143 -11.39 17.85 34.41
CA ASP A 143 -10.22 16.99 34.17
C ASP A 143 -9.36 17.59 33.06
N VAL A 144 -8.06 17.60 33.29
CA VAL A 144 -7.06 17.95 32.26
C VAL A 144 -6.34 16.69 31.83
N ARG A 145 -6.24 16.45 30.51
CA ARG A 145 -5.59 15.28 29.93
C ARG A 145 -4.48 15.69 28.97
N LEU A 146 -3.38 14.98 29.06
CA LEU A 146 -2.25 15.12 28.17
C LEU A 146 -1.82 13.75 27.70
N GLY A 147 -1.46 13.63 26.42
CA GLY A 147 -0.94 12.41 25.86
C GLY A 147 0.13 12.67 24.81
N ALA A 148 1.04 11.72 24.68
CA ALA A 148 2.04 11.72 23.61
C ALA A 148 2.20 10.30 23.08
N TYR A 149 2.57 10.18 21.79
CA TYR A 149 2.93 8.93 21.18
C TYR A 149 4.12 9.07 20.24
N PHE A 150 4.84 7.97 20.09
CA PHE A 150 5.88 7.81 19.11
C PHE A 150 5.62 6.53 18.32
N ASP A 151 5.52 6.63 16.99
CA ASP A 151 5.22 5.53 16.08
C ASP A 151 6.41 5.30 15.13
N GLU A 152 7.04 4.13 15.26
CA GLU A 152 8.15 3.73 14.41
C GLU A 152 7.65 3.34 13.01
N SER A 153 8.26 3.90 11.97
CA SER A 153 7.97 3.48 10.60
C SER A 153 8.39 2.03 10.33
N PRO A 154 7.52 1.19 9.75
CA PRO A 154 7.89 -0.14 9.33
C PRO A 154 8.69 -0.17 8.02
N VAL A 155 8.74 0.92 7.28
CA VAL A 155 9.39 1.00 5.97
C VAL A 155 10.90 1.09 6.16
N LYS A 156 11.65 0.28 5.40
CA LYS A 156 13.11 0.39 5.34
C LYS A 156 13.49 1.46 4.32
N ASP A 157 14.59 2.17 4.57
CA ASP A 157 15.05 3.29 3.74
C ASP A 157 15.28 2.89 2.28
N ASP A 158 15.75 1.68 2.02
CA ASP A 158 15.98 1.13 0.68
C ASP A 158 14.69 0.87 -0.12
N TYR A 159 13.53 0.88 0.52
CA TYR A 159 12.22 0.58 -0.08
C TYR A 159 11.25 1.77 0.00
N LEU A 160 11.81 2.97 0.14
CA LEU A 160 11.04 4.21 0.12
C LEU A 160 10.50 4.49 -1.28
N ASN A 161 9.22 4.82 -1.35
CA ASN A 161 8.59 5.31 -2.55
C ASN A 161 7.55 6.39 -2.20
N PRO A 162 7.05 7.18 -3.17
CA PRO A 162 6.07 8.24 -2.90
C PRO A 162 4.76 7.77 -2.25
N GLU A 163 4.44 6.49 -2.38
CA GLU A 163 3.22 5.89 -1.84
C GLU A 163 3.35 5.45 -0.37
N THR A 164 4.57 5.35 0.14
CA THR A 164 4.81 4.83 1.49
C THR A 164 5.33 5.91 2.42
N PRO A 165 4.59 6.27 3.49
CA PRO A 165 5.09 7.18 4.52
C PRO A 165 6.27 6.54 5.25
N SER A 166 7.42 7.17 5.15
CA SER A 166 8.70 6.63 5.63
C SER A 166 9.16 7.18 6.97
N MET A 167 8.47 8.19 7.51
CA MET A 167 8.93 8.88 8.70
C MET A 167 8.30 8.29 9.97
N ASN A 168 9.11 8.23 11.02
CA ASN A 168 8.60 8.05 12.37
C ASN A 168 7.67 9.22 12.71
N LYS A 169 6.59 8.93 13.42
CA LYS A 169 5.57 9.92 13.77
C LYS A 169 5.61 10.19 15.26
N PHE A 170 5.63 11.45 15.60
CA PHE A 170 5.41 11.93 16.96
C PHE A 170 4.15 12.79 17.00
N GLY A 171 3.33 12.58 17.99
CA GLY A 171 2.12 13.35 18.20
C GLY A 171 1.81 13.57 19.66
N ASN A 172 1.05 14.63 19.95
CA ASN A 172 0.51 14.94 21.27
C ASN A 172 -0.99 15.19 21.18
N THR A 173 -1.66 15.04 22.31
CA THR A 173 -3.08 15.32 22.45
C THR A 173 -3.34 16.04 23.77
N THR A 174 -4.31 16.94 23.77
CA THR A 174 -4.81 17.64 24.95
C THR A 174 -6.33 17.53 25.01
N GLY A 175 -6.89 17.45 26.20
CA GLY A 175 -8.34 17.35 26.40
C GLY A 175 -8.78 17.73 27.81
#